data_80ffd9a74bbf0b921c62c68dd16ee5a6
#
_entry.id   80ffd9a74bbf0b921c62c68dd16ee5a6
#
_cell.length_a   1.000
_cell.length_b   1.000
_cell.length_c   1.000
_cell.angle_alpha   90.00
_cell.angle_beta   90.00
_cell.angle_gamma   90.00
#
_symmetry.space_group_name_H-M   'P 1'
#
loop_
_entity.id
_entity.type
_entity.pdbx_description
1 polymer ?
#
loop_
_entity_poly.entity_id
_entity_poly.type
_entity_poly.pdbx_seq_one_letter_code
_entity_poly.pdbx_strand_id
1 'polypeptide(L)'
;MAINSINKRTSMALFSDPKDHYCHRVRIVLDEKGILSEIIDSDNDKLSEDVLEVSPYGTLPVLVDRDVSLYDSVTLMEYLDERFPHPPLLPVYPGTRANMRLYIKRIEKEWCLLFDQLLYVGLKDKEKKKCKQKLKALIISTAPVFKEKPFFMNEDFSLVDCCIAPLLWRLPLVEIEIPKDVKNKPIHGYMKRVFTRPSFLRSLSEFEKEIRSI
;
A
#
# COMPACT_ATOMS: atom_id res chain seq x y z
N MET A 1 -19.95 8.75 23.54
CA MET A 1 -20.19 10.18 23.18
C MET A 1 -19.15 10.78 22.22
N ALA A 2 -18.09 10.08 21.84
CA ALA A 2 -17.02 10.59 20.95
C ALA A 2 -17.27 10.42 19.45
N ILE A 3 -18.11 9.47 19.02
CA ILE A 3 -18.53 9.32 17.60
C ILE A 3 -18.99 10.66 16.98
N ASN A 4 -19.39 11.63 17.81
CA ASN A 4 -19.85 12.96 17.36
C ASN A 4 -18.74 13.92 16.91
N SER A 5 -17.47 13.69 17.18
CA SER A 5 -16.39 14.61 16.78
C SER A 5 -15.82 14.25 15.40
N ILE A 6 -15.67 12.96 15.10
CA ILE A 6 -15.17 12.48 13.81
C ILE A 6 -16.23 12.69 12.70
N ASN A 7 -17.49 12.36 12.97
CA ASN A 7 -18.59 12.46 11.99
C ASN A 7 -19.05 13.89 11.67
N LYS A 8 -18.43 14.94 12.24
CA LYS A 8 -18.72 16.34 11.91
C LYS A 8 -17.77 16.94 10.88
N ARG A 9 -16.84 16.17 10.34
CA ARG A 9 -15.93 16.69 9.31
C ARG A 9 -16.68 16.87 8.00
N THR A 10 -16.62 18.05 7.44
CA THR A 10 -17.18 18.38 6.13
C THR A 10 -16.27 17.93 4.97
N SER A 11 -15.01 17.62 5.28
CA SER A 11 -13.97 17.16 4.35
C SER A 11 -13.52 15.75 4.69
N MET A 12 -13.11 15.00 3.65
CA MET A 12 -12.51 13.68 3.80
C MET A 12 -11.19 13.77 4.58
N ALA A 13 -10.99 12.87 5.54
CA ALA A 13 -9.76 12.78 6.32
C ALA A 13 -9.23 11.33 6.37
N LEU A 14 -7.92 11.18 6.20
CA LEU A 14 -7.20 9.91 6.34
C LEU A 14 -6.25 9.99 7.53
N PHE A 15 -6.48 9.17 8.55
CA PHE A 15 -5.52 8.90 9.62
C PHE A 15 -4.49 7.91 9.11
N SER A 16 -3.25 8.32 9.06
CA SER A 16 -2.19 7.61 8.35
C SER A 16 -0.89 7.65 9.11
N ASP A 17 -0.28 6.49 9.35
CA ASP A 17 1.09 6.41 9.81
C ASP A 17 2.04 6.66 8.62
N PRO A 18 2.96 7.65 8.71
CA PRO A 18 3.90 7.97 7.63
C PRO A 18 4.90 6.85 7.32
N LYS A 19 5.08 5.89 8.22
CA LYS A 19 6.01 4.76 8.07
C LYS A 19 5.34 3.50 7.48
N ASP A 20 4.03 3.39 7.63
CA ASP A 20 3.28 2.19 7.33
C ASP A 20 3.00 2.05 5.82
N HIS A 21 3.27 0.86 5.29
CA HIS A 21 3.00 0.55 3.89
C HIS A 21 1.51 0.37 3.58
N TYR A 22 0.67 -0.02 4.56
CA TYR A 22 -0.79 -0.10 4.40
C TYR A 22 -1.42 1.30 4.29
N CYS A 23 -0.90 2.25 5.05
CA CYS A 23 -1.29 3.65 4.94
C CYS A 23 -0.86 4.25 3.60
N HIS A 24 0.37 3.96 3.15
CA HIS A 24 0.89 4.48 1.89
C HIS A 24 0.05 4.06 0.69
N ARG A 25 -0.45 2.80 0.63
CA ARG A 25 -1.29 2.35 -0.50
C ARG A 25 -2.56 3.17 -0.65
N VAL A 26 -3.18 3.61 0.46
CA VAL A 26 -4.37 4.47 0.44
C VAL A 26 -4.03 5.88 -0.02
N ARG A 27 -2.89 6.44 0.43
CA ARG A 27 -2.41 7.74 -0.06
C ARG A 27 -2.16 7.73 -1.57
N ILE A 28 -1.61 6.63 -2.12
CA ILE A 28 -1.46 6.47 -3.59
C ILE A 28 -2.83 6.54 -4.28
N VAL A 29 -3.84 5.86 -3.76
CA VAL A 29 -5.19 5.87 -4.36
C VAL A 29 -5.80 7.28 -4.32
N LEU A 30 -5.68 7.99 -3.21
CA LEU A 30 -6.15 9.39 -3.10
C LEU A 30 -5.50 10.27 -4.17
N ASP A 31 -4.18 10.16 -4.35
CA ASP A 31 -3.45 10.92 -5.37
C ASP A 31 -3.77 10.48 -6.81
N GLU A 32 -3.96 9.18 -7.09
CA GLU A 32 -4.39 8.68 -8.41
C GLU A 32 -5.77 9.20 -8.79
N LYS A 33 -6.66 9.32 -7.81
CA LYS A 33 -8.02 9.84 -8.00
C LYS A 33 -8.09 11.37 -7.99
N GLY A 34 -7.01 12.06 -7.65
CA GLY A 34 -7.00 13.51 -7.48
C GLY A 34 -7.91 14.00 -6.36
N ILE A 35 -8.09 13.18 -5.32
CA ILE A 35 -8.98 13.48 -4.19
C ILE A 35 -8.24 14.37 -3.20
N LEU A 36 -8.82 15.54 -2.93
CA LEU A 36 -8.36 16.40 -1.84
C LEU A 36 -8.87 15.82 -0.51
N SER A 37 -7.94 15.38 0.32
CA SER A 37 -8.20 14.85 1.66
C SER A 37 -7.22 15.44 2.66
N GLU A 38 -7.64 15.58 3.90
CA GLU A 38 -6.75 15.90 5.00
C GLU A 38 -6.01 14.64 5.41
N ILE A 39 -4.68 14.63 5.31
CA ILE A 39 -3.85 13.55 5.84
C ILE A 39 -3.46 13.91 7.27
N ILE A 40 -3.90 13.08 8.22
CA ILE A 40 -3.63 13.27 9.64
C ILE A 40 -2.57 12.26 10.04
N ASP A 41 -1.36 12.76 10.27
CA ASP A 41 -0.26 11.92 10.74
C ASP A 41 -0.62 11.31 12.09
N SER A 42 -0.57 10.00 12.15
CA SER A 42 -0.94 9.19 13.29
C SER A 42 0.13 8.13 13.50
N ASP A 43 0.40 7.79 14.75
CA ASP A 43 1.38 6.77 15.12
C ASP A 43 0.65 5.49 15.53
N ASN A 44 0.96 4.36 14.90
CA ASN A 44 0.39 3.06 15.23
C ASN A 44 0.63 2.66 16.71
N ASP A 45 1.69 3.19 17.32
CA ASP A 45 2.00 2.92 18.73
C ASP A 45 1.22 3.85 19.71
N LYS A 46 0.57 4.92 19.20
CA LYS A 46 -0.17 5.91 19.98
C LYS A 46 -1.42 6.38 19.27
N LEU A 47 -2.38 5.49 19.11
CA LEU A 47 -3.64 5.82 18.46
C LEU A 47 -4.52 6.70 19.34
N SER A 48 -5.20 7.69 18.73
CA SER A 48 -6.21 8.50 19.40
C SER A 48 -7.47 7.67 19.72
N GLU A 49 -8.23 8.09 20.73
CA GLU A 49 -9.51 7.45 21.05
C GLU A 49 -10.43 7.42 19.83
N ASP A 50 -10.44 8.46 19.05
CA ASP A 50 -11.22 8.58 17.82
C ASP A 50 -10.90 7.44 16.82
N VAL A 51 -9.62 7.14 16.60
CA VAL A 51 -9.18 6.05 15.72
C VAL A 51 -9.60 4.70 16.29
N LEU A 52 -9.45 4.50 17.60
CA LEU A 52 -9.81 3.25 18.28
C LEU A 52 -11.33 2.96 18.24
N GLU A 53 -12.18 4.00 18.20
CA GLU A 53 -13.62 3.83 18.03
C GLU A 53 -13.99 3.30 16.64
N VAL A 54 -13.23 3.68 15.60
CA VAL A 54 -13.47 3.26 14.21
C VAL A 54 -12.79 1.94 13.91
N SER A 55 -11.54 1.76 14.36
CA SER A 55 -10.72 0.57 14.11
C SER A 55 -10.74 -0.37 15.32
N PRO A 56 -11.55 -1.45 15.32
CA PRO A 56 -11.65 -2.37 16.47
C PRO A 56 -10.37 -3.17 16.71
N TYR A 57 -9.47 -3.20 15.74
CA TYR A 57 -8.16 -3.85 15.84
C TYR A 57 -7.05 -2.89 16.25
N GLY A 58 -7.35 -1.60 16.43
CA GLY A 58 -6.36 -0.59 16.75
C GLY A 58 -5.27 -0.50 15.66
N THR A 59 -5.68 -0.41 14.39
CA THR A 59 -4.75 -0.34 13.25
C THR A 59 -5.11 0.81 12.33
N LEU A 60 -4.09 1.36 11.67
CA LEU A 60 -4.22 2.32 10.58
C LEU A 60 -4.10 1.58 9.22
N PRO A 61 -4.58 2.17 8.13
CA PRO A 61 -5.25 3.46 8.01
C PRO A 61 -6.73 3.46 8.43
N VAL A 62 -7.21 4.64 8.82
CA VAL A 62 -8.63 4.93 9.05
C VAL A 62 -9.05 6.09 8.16
N LEU A 63 -10.16 5.95 7.45
CA LEU A 63 -10.73 6.99 6.60
C LEU A 63 -12.07 7.45 7.17
N VAL A 64 -12.26 8.76 7.20
CA VAL A 64 -13.54 9.39 7.52
C VAL A 64 -13.98 10.24 6.33
N ASP A 65 -15.16 9.96 5.80
CA ASP A 65 -15.79 10.73 4.72
C ASP A 65 -17.25 11.01 5.09
N ARG A 66 -17.50 12.19 5.62
CA ARG A 66 -18.80 12.63 6.13
C ARG A 66 -19.30 11.71 7.26
N ASP A 67 -20.34 10.92 6.98
CA ASP A 67 -20.99 9.97 7.88
C ASP A 67 -20.40 8.54 7.77
N VAL A 68 -19.46 8.33 6.87
CA VAL A 68 -18.79 7.03 6.65
C VAL A 68 -17.43 7.04 7.35
N SER A 69 -17.21 6.05 8.22
CA SER A 69 -15.93 5.79 8.85
C SER A 69 -15.50 4.36 8.58
N LEU A 70 -14.32 4.18 7.99
CA LEU A 70 -13.82 2.91 7.50
C LEU A 70 -12.40 2.65 7.99
N TYR A 71 -12.07 1.38 8.15
CA TYR A 71 -10.72 0.87 8.40
C TYR A 71 -10.41 -0.27 7.44
N ASP A 72 -9.18 -0.79 7.46
CA ASP A 72 -8.62 -1.76 6.51
C ASP A 72 -8.29 -1.16 5.14
N SER A 73 -7.01 -1.20 4.81
CA SER A 73 -6.48 -0.51 3.63
C SER A 73 -7.08 -0.96 2.31
N VAL A 74 -7.44 -2.25 2.17
CA VAL A 74 -8.05 -2.78 0.94
C VAL A 74 -9.48 -2.28 0.80
N THR A 75 -10.25 -2.32 1.89
CA THR A 75 -11.60 -1.78 1.96
C THR A 75 -11.61 -0.29 1.62
N LEU A 76 -10.65 0.49 2.17
CA LEU A 76 -10.52 1.91 1.87
C LEU A 76 -10.22 2.17 0.39
N MET A 77 -9.29 1.41 -0.19
CA MET A 77 -8.94 1.56 -1.60
C MET A 77 -10.11 1.22 -2.51
N GLU A 78 -10.87 0.16 -2.23
CA GLU A 78 -12.06 -0.20 -3.02
C GLU A 78 -13.17 0.84 -2.84
N TYR A 79 -13.42 1.32 -1.62
CA TYR A 79 -14.38 2.40 -1.37
C TYR A 79 -14.05 3.65 -2.20
N LEU A 80 -12.77 4.07 -2.19
CA LEU A 80 -12.34 5.23 -2.96
C LEU A 80 -12.48 5.03 -4.47
N ASP A 81 -12.19 3.81 -4.97
CA ASP A 81 -12.35 3.49 -6.39
C ASP A 81 -13.82 3.48 -6.83
N GLU A 82 -14.73 2.97 -5.98
CA GLU A 82 -16.17 2.95 -6.26
C GLU A 82 -16.83 4.33 -6.13
N ARG A 83 -16.41 5.12 -5.12
CA ARG A 83 -16.94 6.46 -4.89
C ARG A 83 -16.46 7.46 -5.95
N PHE A 84 -15.24 7.30 -6.43
CA PHE A 84 -14.61 8.14 -7.45
C PHE A 84 -14.18 7.26 -8.63
N PRO A 85 -15.11 6.90 -9.53
CA PRO A 85 -14.89 5.85 -10.52
C PRO A 85 -13.85 6.20 -11.60
N HIS A 86 -13.37 7.43 -11.68
CA HIS A 86 -12.39 7.87 -12.69
C HIS A 86 -11.14 8.48 -12.07
N PRO A 87 -9.94 8.08 -12.56
CA PRO A 87 -9.66 6.92 -13.39
C PRO A 87 -9.94 5.61 -12.65
N PRO A 88 -10.42 4.53 -13.30
CA PRO A 88 -10.68 3.26 -12.63
C PRO A 88 -9.37 2.57 -12.25
N LEU A 89 -9.29 2.07 -11.02
CA LEU A 89 -8.16 1.29 -10.50
C LEU A 89 -8.50 -0.19 -10.37
N LEU A 90 -9.77 -0.56 -10.56
CA LEU A 90 -10.23 -1.92 -10.75
C LEU A 90 -10.94 -2.06 -12.09
N PRO A 91 -10.78 -3.19 -12.80
CA PRO A 91 -11.48 -3.44 -14.06
C PRO A 91 -13.00 -3.47 -13.86
N VAL A 92 -13.71 -3.07 -14.91
CA VAL A 92 -15.20 -3.11 -14.92
C VAL A 92 -15.69 -4.56 -15.00
N TYR A 93 -14.99 -5.44 -15.73
CA TYR A 93 -15.42 -6.82 -15.92
C TYR A 93 -15.29 -7.64 -14.62
N PRO A 94 -16.38 -8.27 -14.12
CA PRO A 94 -16.41 -8.91 -12.82
C PRO A 94 -15.37 -10.01 -12.63
N GLY A 95 -15.09 -10.84 -13.64
CA GLY A 95 -14.10 -11.91 -13.57
C GLY A 95 -12.68 -11.37 -13.38
N THR A 96 -12.31 -10.33 -14.12
CA THR A 96 -10.98 -9.69 -13.98
C THR A 96 -10.87 -8.98 -12.63
N ARG A 97 -11.94 -8.31 -12.18
CA ARG A 97 -12.02 -7.67 -10.86
C ARG A 97 -11.83 -8.70 -9.74
N ALA A 98 -12.49 -9.86 -9.82
CA ALA A 98 -12.32 -10.94 -8.85
C ALA A 98 -10.88 -11.47 -8.81
N ASN A 99 -10.24 -11.64 -9.97
CA ASN A 99 -8.83 -12.05 -10.05
C ASN A 99 -7.90 -11.01 -9.39
N MET A 100 -8.14 -9.72 -9.59
CA MET A 100 -7.34 -8.67 -8.92
C MET A 100 -7.48 -8.73 -7.40
N ARG A 101 -8.69 -8.95 -6.87
CA ARG A 101 -8.90 -9.17 -5.43
C ARG A 101 -8.13 -10.39 -4.92
N LEU A 102 -8.07 -11.46 -5.70
CA LEU A 102 -7.25 -12.64 -5.35
C LEU A 102 -5.76 -12.33 -5.33
N TYR A 103 -5.25 -11.51 -6.27
CA TYR A 103 -3.86 -11.06 -6.25
C TYR A 103 -3.55 -10.19 -5.03
N ILE A 104 -4.40 -9.22 -4.70
CA ILE A 104 -4.25 -8.40 -3.50
C ILE A 104 -4.17 -9.30 -2.27
N LYS A 105 -5.14 -10.20 -2.10
CA LYS A 105 -5.18 -11.13 -0.97
C LYS A 105 -3.94 -12.03 -0.89
N ARG A 106 -3.39 -12.44 -2.03
CA ARG A 106 -2.16 -13.22 -2.08
C ARG A 106 -0.95 -12.37 -1.67
N ILE A 107 -0.85 -11.14 -2.16
CA ILE A 107 0.21 -10.19 -1.77
C ILE A 107 0.17 -9.96 -0.27
N GLU A 108 -1.00 -9.73 0.32
CA GLU A 108 -1.13 -9.55 1.76
C GLU A 108 -0.64 -10.77 2.55
N LYS A 109 -1.08 -11.96 2.16
CA LYS A 109 -0.70 -13.20 2.85
C LYS A 109 0.75 -13.64 2.65
N GLU A 110 1.33 -13.35 1.50
CA GLU A 110 2.65 -13.85 1.14
C GLU A 110 3.75 -12.79 1.29
N TRP A 111 3.49 -11.53 0.91
CA TRP A 111 4.51 -10.46 0.92
C TRP A 111 4.41 -9.57 2.15
N CYS A 112 3.21 -9.04 2.43
CA CYS A 112 3.02 -8.13 3.55
C CYS A 112 3.38 -8.81 4.87
N LEU A 113 2.85 -10.01 5.14
CA LEU A 113 3.17 -10.74 6.38
C LEU A 113 4.67 -11.00 6.56
N LEU A 114 5.41 -11.31 5.48
CA LEU A 114 6.86 -11.49 5.57
C LEU A 114 7.58 -10.16 5.80
N PHE A 115 7.10 -9.09 5.17
CA PHE A 115 7.66 -7.76 5.35
C PHE A 115 7.44 -7.26 6.78
N ASP A 116 6.23 -7.41 7.32
CA ASP A 116 5.89 -7.02 8.69
C ASP A 116 6.70 -7.81 9.72
N GLN A 117 6.88 -9.12 9.50
CA GLN A 117 7.77 -9.93 10.32
C GLN A 117 9.21 -9.42 10.31
N LEU A 118 9.71 -8.93 9.16
CA LEU A 118 11.07 -8.38 9.05
C LEU A 118 11.25 -7.06 9.79
N LEU A 119 10.19 -6.27 9.94
CA LEU A 119 10.19 -5.05 10.73
C LEU A 119 10.09 -5.31 12.24
N TYR A 120 9.64 -6.49 12.64
CA TYR A 120 9.50 -6.85 14.05
C TYR A 120 10.87 -6.99 14.74
N VAL A 121 11.10 -6.17 15.75
CA VAL A 121 12.41 -6.06 16.46
C VAL A 121 12.81 -7.37 17.17
N GLY A 122 11.83 -8.18 17.57
CA GLY A 122 12.06 -9.45 18.30
C GLY A 122 12.39 -10.66 17.43
N LEU A 123 12.49 -10.52 16.10
CA LEU A 123 12.75 -11.65 15.21
C LEU A 123 14.22 -12.13 15.31
N LYS A 124 14.43 -13.42 15.52
CA LYS A 124 15.77 -14.01 15.59
C LYS A 124 16.49 -13.96 14.23
N ASP A 125 17.80 -13.80 14.22
CA ASP A 125 18.61 -13.65 12.99
C ASP A 125 18.38 -14.76 11.97
N LYS A 126 18.28 -16.01 12.43
CA LYS A 126 18.01 -17.18 11.57
C LYS A 126 16.67 -17.07 10.87
N GLU A 127 15.64 -16.63 11.59
CA GLU A 127 14.28 -16.44 11.07
C GLU A 127 14.24 -15.23 10.15
N LYS A 128 14.89 -14.12 10.53
CA LYS A 128 15.05 -12.91 9.71
C LYS A 128 15.68 -13.24 8.36
N LYS A 129 16.78 -14.02 8.36
CA LYS A 129 17.43 -14.46 7.12
C LYS A 129 16.50 -15.30 6.24
N LYS A 130 15.73 -16.22 6.84
CA LYS A 130 14.76 -17.06 6.11
C LYS A 130 13.61 -16.21 5.51
N CYS A 131 13.06 -15.28 6.28
CA CYS A 131 12.02 -14.35 5.80
C CYS A 131 12.53 -13.48 4.64
N LYS A 132 13.74 -12.89 4.76
CA LYS A 132 14.37 -12.13 3.67
C LYS A 132 14.52 -12.94 2.38
N GLN A 133 15.04 -14.16 2.49
CA GLN A 133 15.21 -15.05 1.34
C GLN A 133 13.86 -15.39 0.69
N LYS A 134 12.85 -15.70 1.50
CA LYS A 134 11.52 -16.05 1.00
C LYS A 134 10.85 -14.86 0.31
N LEU A 135 10.85 -13.68 0.93
CA LEU A 135 10.27 -12.48 0.32
C LEU A 135 10.98 -12.10 -0.97
N LYS A 136 12.33 -12.10 -0.97
CA LYS A 136 13.13 -11.85 -2.16
C LYS A 136 12.80 -12.84 -3.29
N ALA A 137 12.70 -14.13 -3.00
CA ALA A 137 12.35 -15.15 -3.99
C ALA A 137 10.94 -14.95 -4.57
N LEU A 138 9.95 -14.60 -3.73
CA LEU A 138 8.59 -14.29 -4.16
C LEU A 138 8.57 -13.09 -5.11
N ILE A 139 9.27 -12.00 -4.78
CA ILE A 139 9.37 -10.83 -5.64
C ILE A 139 10.02 -11.19 -6.98
N ILE A 140 11.16 -11.89 -6.97
CA ILE A 140 11.88 -12.30 -8.19
C ILE A 140 11.02 -13.21 -9.07
N SER A 141 10.19 -14.07 -8.48
CA SER A 141 9.29 -14.96 -9.24
C SER A 141 8.24 -14.22 -10.08
N THR A 142 8.01 -12.93 -9.81
CA THR A 142 7.09 -12.09 -10.60
C THR A 142 7.73 -11.45 -11.84
N ALA A 143 9.03 -11.61 -12.07
CA ALA A 143 9.72 -11.03 -13.22
C ALA A 143 9.04 -11.33 -14.58
N PRO A 144 8.54 -12.55 -14.85
CA PRO A 144 7.82 -12.85 -16.09
C PRO A 144 6.55 -12.00 -16.27
N VAL A 145 5.84 -11.70 -15.18
CA VAL A 145 4.62 -10.86 -15.21
C VAL A 145 4.94 -9.49 -15.79
N PHE A 146 6.00 -8.85 -15.31
CA PHE A 146 6.42 -7.51 -15.75
C PHE A 146 7.15 -7.49 -17.12
N LYS A 147 7.44 -8.65 -17.67
CA LYS A 147 7.90 -8.81 -19.06
C LYS A 147 6.73 -8.72 -20.03
N GLU A 148 5.58 -9.28 -19.65
CA GLU A 148 4.37 -9.38 -20.48
C GLU A 148 3.54 -8.09 -20.42
N LYS A 149 3.45 -7.48 -19.23
CA LYS A 149 2.57 -6.32 -18.94
C LYS A 149 3.33 -5.19 -18.26
N PRO A 150 2.97 -3.93 -18.53
CA PRO A 150 3.61 -2.78 -17.90
C PRO A 150 3.33 -2.67 -16.39
N PHE A 151 2.16 -3.13 -15.94
CA PHE A 151 1.75 -3.19 -14.55
C PHE A 151 1.42 -4.63 -14.14
N PHE A 152 1.12 -4.85 -12.86
CA PHE A 152 0.93 -6.21 -12.36
C PHE A 152 -0.30 -6.87 -13.02
N MET A 153 -0.06 -7.83 -13.91
CA MET A 153 -1.08 -8.58 -14.66
C MET A 153 -2.04 -7.71 -15.49
N ASN A 154 -1.68 -6.43 -15.73
CA ASN A 154 -2.55 -5.48 -16.40
C ASN A 154 -1.79 -4.49 -17.30
N GLU A 155 -2.50 -3.88 -18.27
CA GLU A 155 -1.97 -2.77 -19.08
C GLU A 155 -1.99 -1.45 -18.31
N ASP A 156 -2.97 -1.27 -17.44
CA ASP A 156 -3.18 -0.06 -16.67
C ASP A 156 -2.77 -0.25 -15.21
N PHE A 157 -2.37 0.84 -14.58
CA PHE A 157 -2.09 0.91 -13.14
C PHE A 157 -3.36 0.57 -12.34
N SER A 158 -3.24 -0.23 -11.30
CA SER A 158 -4.38 -0.80 -10.58
C SER A 158 -4.18 -0.81 -9.06
N LEU A 159 -5.22 -1.19 -8.31
CA LEU A 159 -5.12 -1.39 -6.85
C LEU A 159 -4.07 -2.44 -6.45
N VAL A 160 -3.78 -3.39 -7.34
CA VAL A 160 -2.70 -4.38 -7.09
C VAL A 160 -1.35 -3.68 -7.05
N ASP A 161 -1.11 -2.72 -7.95
CA ASP A 161 0.13 -1.94 -7.97
C ASP A 161 0.21 -1.02 -6.75
N CYS A 162 -0.91 -0.47 -6.29
CA CYS A 162 -0.98 0.29 -5.04
C CYS A 162 -0.55 -0.56 -3.82
N CYS A 163 -0.81 -1.89 -3.85
CA CYS A 163 -0.35 -2.79 -2.79
C CYS A 163 1.13 -3.14 -2.89
N ILE A 164 1.65 -3.34 -4.11
CA ILE A 164 3.03 -3.80 -4.36
C ILE A 164 4.03 -2.65 -4.20
N ALA A 165 3.72 -1.48 -4.74
CA ALA A 165 4.65 -0.36 -4.82
C ALA A 165 5.22 0.08 -3.45
N PRO A 166 4.40 0.25 -2.38
CA PRO A 166 4.90 0.59 -1.05
C PRO A 166 5.89 -0.42 -0.47
N LEU A 167 5.68 -1.71 -0.72
CA LEU A 167 6.58 -2.77 -0.28
C LEU A 167 7.92 -2.72 -1.02
N LEU A 168 7.86 -2.60 -2.35
CA LEU A 168 9.08 -2.50 -3.17
C LEU A 168 9.87 -1.23 -2.86
N TRP A 169 9.17 -0.13 -2.51
CA TRP A 169 9.82 1.11 -2.09
C TRP A 169 10.63 0.93 -0.83
N ARG A 170 10.10 0.16 0.13
CA ARG A 170 10.66 -0.07 1.47
C ARG A 170 11.66 -1.23 1.55
N LEU A 171 12.00 -1.91 0.46
CA LEU A 171 12.97 -3.01 0.48
C LEU A 171 14.32 -2.64 1.13
N PRO A 172 14.85 -1.39 1.00
CA PRO A 172 16.09 -1.00 1.69
C PRO A 172 15.98 -1.10 3.22
N LEU A 173 14.82 -0.82 3.82
CA LEU A 173 14.62 -0.90 5.28
C LEU A 173 14.84 -2.32 5.83
N VAL A 174 14.58 -3.33 5.02
CA VAL A 174 14.76 -4.74 5.37
C VAL A 174 15.98 -5.36 4.69
N GLU A 175 16.86 -4.52 4.11
CA GLU A 175 18.11 -4.93 3.45
C GLU A 175 17.90 -6.02 2.38
N ILE A 176 16.85 -5.86 1.57
CA ILE A 176 16.58 -6.71 0.42
C ILE A 176 16.92 -5.94 -0.85
N GLU A 177 17.87 -6.47 -1.61
CA GLU A 177 18.22 -5.97 -2.94
C GLU A 177 17.82 -6.97 -4.01
N ILE A 178 17.15 -6.49 -5.06
CA ILE A 178 16.86 -7.28 -6.26
C ILE A 178 18.10 -7.24 -7.16
N PRO A 179 18.69 -8.38 -7.54
CA PRO A 179 19.89 -8.40 -8.38
C PRO A 179 19.67 -7.68 -9.72
N LYS A 180 20.67 -6.91 -10.13
CA LYS A 180 20.66 -6.19 -11.43
C LYS A 180 21.17 -7.11 -12.54
N ASP A 181 20.44 -8.19 -12.82
CA ASP A 181 20.74 -9.13 -13.90
C ASP A 181 19.65 -9.10 -15.00
N VAL A 182 19.87 -9.84 -16.07
CA VAL A 182 18.94 -9.88 -17.22
C VAL A 182 17.56 -10.41 -16.83
N LYS A 183 17.49 -11.37 -15.89
CA LYS A 183 16.23 -12.00 -15.45
C LYS A 183 15.36 -11.02 -14.67
N ASN A 184 15.99 -10.14 -13.89
CA ASN A 184 15.31 -9.18 -13.02
C ASN A 184 15.09 -7.81 -13.67
N LYS A 185 15.62 -7.59 -14.89
CA LYS A 185 15.41 -6.35 -15.65
C LYS A 185 13.93 -5.91 -15.74
N PRO A 186 12.94 -6.82 -15.95
CA PRO A 186 11.53 -6.44 -15.96
C PRO A 186 11.04 -5.86 -14.62
N ILE A 187 11.49 -6.42 -13.48
CA ILE A 187 11.12 -5.90 -12.15
C ILE A 187 11.68 -4.48 -11.95
N HIS A 188 12.94 -4.26 -12.30
CA HIS A 188 13.54 -2.92 -12.22
C HIS A 188 12.85 -1.92 -13.15
N GLY A 189 12.42 -2.36 -14.33
CA GLY A 189 11.62 -1.54 -15.25
C GLY A 189 10.27 -1.16 -14.65
N TYR A 190 9.59 -2.11 -14.02
CA TYR A 190 8.34 -1.88 -13.31
C TYR A 190 8.55 -0.91 -12.11
N MET A 191 9.52 -1.18 -11.25
CA MET A 191 9.85 -0.30 -10.12
C MET A 191 10.11 1.14 -10.59
N LYS A 192 10.91 1.32 -11.65
CA LYS A 192 11.17 2.65 -12.21
C LYS A 192 9.87 3.31 -12.65
N ARG A 193 9.00 2.59 -13.38
CA ARG A 193 7.74 3.12 -13.91
C ARG A 193 6.80 3.58 -12.80
N VAL A 194 6.67 2.77 -11.75
CA VAL A 194 5.78 3.09 -10.62
C VAL A 194 6.37 4.20 -9.75
N PHE A 195 7.66 4.14 -9.43
CA PHE A 195 8.30 5.10 -8.54
C PHE A 195 8.46 6.50 -9.15
N THR A 196 8.43 6.62 -10.48
CA THR A 196 8.44 7.94 -11.15
C THR A 196 7.03 8.45 -11.46
N ARG A 197 5.99 7.71 -11.08
CA ARG A 197 4.61 8.12 -11.28
C ARG A 197 4.27 9.33 -10.39
N PRO A 198 3.67 10.40 -10.94
CA PRO A 198 3.41 11.62 -10.17
C PRO A 198 2.60 11.39 -8.89
N SER A 199 1.58 10.54 -8.94
CA SER A 199 0.74 10.17 -7.79
C SER A 199 1.55 9.43 -6.72
N PHE A 200 2.42 8.51 -7.12
CA PHE A 200 3.31 7.82 -6.19
C PHE A 200 4.25 8.80 -5.48
N LEU A 201 4.88 9.73 -6.22
CA LEU A 201 5.80 10.71 -5.65
C LEU A 201 5.10 11.68 -4.69
N ARG A 202 3.89 12.13 -5.02
CA ARG A 202 3.12 13.01 -4.13
C ARG A 202 2.62 12.31 -2.88
N SER A 203 2.33 11.01 -2.95
CA SER A 203 1.84 10.21 -1.82
C SER A 203 2.90 9.89 -0.77
N LEU A 204 4.18 10.15 -1.06
CA LEU A 204 5.29 9.87 -0.15
C LEU A 204 5.28 10.83 1.06
N SER A 205 5.37 10.28 2.26
CA SER A 205 5.71 11.02 3.48
C SER A 205 7.18 11.44 3.48
N GLU A 206 7.57 12.37 4.36
CA GLU A 206 8.98 12.76 4.51
C GLU A 206 9.85 11.54 4.87
N PHE A 207 9.40 10.70 5.80
CA PHE A 207 10.09 9.46 6.14
C PHE A 207 10.31 8.55 4.90
N GLU A 208 9.31 8.44 4.06
CA GLU A 208 9.38 7.58 2.86
C GLU A 208 10.33 8.16 1.79
N LYS A 209 10.43 9.47 1.67
CA LYS A 209 11.42 10.12 0.80
C LYS A 209 12.85 9.82 1.25
N GLU A 210 13.11 9.86 2.56
CA GLU A 210 14.42 9.56 3.14
C GLU A 210 14.92 8.14 2.82
N ILE A 211 14.01 7.14 2.72
CA ILE A 211 14.38 5.75 2.41
C ILE A 211 15.23 5.64 1.13
N ARG A 212 15.02 6.51 0.18
CA ARG A 212 15.70 6.50 -1.13
C ARG A 212 16.37 7.82 -1.49
N SER A 213 16.53 8.72 -0.51
CA SER A 213 17.22 10.00 -0.64
C SER A 213 16.69 10.86 -1.82
N ILE A 214 15.38 11.07 -1.86
CA ILE A 214 14.70 11.93 -2.84
C ILE A 214 14.00 13.10 -2.16
#